data_0b2e33216d18ce9452d4d38fee655d1c
#
_entry.id   0b2e33216d18ce9452d4d38fee655d1c
#
_cell.length_a   1.000
_cell.length_b   1.000
_cell.length_c   1.000
_cell.angle_alpha   90.00
_cell.angle_beta   90.00
_cell.angle_gamma   90.00
#
_symmetry.space_group_name_H-M   'P 1'
#
loop_
_entity.id
_entity.type
_entity.pdbx_description
1 polymer ?
#
loop_
_entity_poly.entity_id
_entity_poly.type
_entity_poly.pdbx_seq_one_letter_code
_entity_poly.pdbx_strand_id
1 'polypeptide(L)'
;MSSLQSTELFQQQAYINGQWLAAQSNATVPVSNPATGEEIGTIPNMGAAEATQAVEAAYTALQSWKALTAQNRADILLAWHKLVLDHTDELALIMIIEQGKPLAEEKVRFAMLHHLFNGLPKKASVFMVM
;
A
#
# COMPACT_ATOMS: atom_id res chain seq x y z
N MET A 1 18.86 -12.50 -0.56
CA MET A 1 18.92 -11.13 0.01
C MET A 1 19.04 -10.01 -1.05
N SER A 2 19.70 -10.19 -2.19
CA SER A 2 19.94 -9.10 -3.16
C SER A 2 18.74 -8.66 -4.01
N SER A 3 17.69 -9.45 -4.14
CA SER A 3 16.57 -9.15 -5.07
C SER A 3 15.51 -8.17 -4.51
N LEU A 4 15.27 -8.16 -3.21
CA LEU A 4 14.33 -7.21 -2.60
C LEU A 4 14.91 -5.80 -2.46
N GLN A 5 16.17 -5.70 -2.07
CA GLN A 5 16.84 -4.40 -1.88
C GLN A 5 17.10 -3.64 -3.19
N SER A 6 16.91 -4.30 -4.34
CA SER A 6 17.06 -3.67 -5.66
C SER A 6 15.78 -3.01 -6.19
N THR A 7 14.64 -3.22 -5.54
CA THR A 7 13.38 -2.58 -5.95
C THR A 7 13.10 -1.30 -5.14
N GLU A 8 12.76 -0.23 -5.84
CA GLU A 8 12.34 1.03 -5.21
C GLU A 8 11.02 0.92 -4.43
N LEU A 9 10.26 -0.16 -4.65
CA LEU A 9 8.99 -0.40 -3.96
C LEU A 9 9.17 -0.99 -2.57
N PHE A 10 10.34 -1.57 -2.25
CA PHE A 10 10.61 -2.11 -0.92
C PHE A 10 11.02 -0.99 0.03
N GLN A 11 10.04 -0.42 0.72
CA GLN A 11 10.23 0.70 1.64
C GLN A 11 10.25 0.23 3.09
N GLN A 12 11.20 0.76 3.86
CA GLN A 12 11.39 0.45 5.28
C GLN A 12 11.04 1.62 6.20
N GLN A 13 10.28 2.59 5.70
CA GLN A 13 9.81 3.76 6.41
C GLN A 13 8.29 3.85 6.34
N ALA A 14 7.66 4.61 7.24
CA ALA A 14 6.24 4.87 7.20
C ALA A 14 5.95 6.07 6.29
N TYR A 15 4.92 5.95 5.46
CA TYR A 15 4.48 7.04 4.58
C TYR A 15 3.39 7.87 5.28
N ILE A 16 3.71 9.11 5.65
CA ILE A 16 2.78 10.03 6.32
C ILE A 16 2.87 11.39 5.64
N ASN A 17 1.73 11.93 5.23
CA ASN A 17 1.60 13.26 4.62
C ASN A 17 2.57 13.49 3.43
N GLY A 18 2.71 12.53 2.55
CA GLY A 18 3.58 12.64 1.37
C GLY A 18 5.07 12.40 1.63
N GLN A 19 5.46 11.98 2.83
CA GLN A 19 6.85 11.79 3.23
C GLN A 19 7.08 10.40 3.82
N TRP A 20 8.28 9.85 3.57
CA TRP A 20 8.77 8.65 4.21
C TRP A 20 9.47 9.01 5.52
N LEU A 21 9.01 8.46 6.65
CA LEU A 21 9.45 8.84 7.99
C LEU A 21 9.91 7.63 8.79
N ALA A 22 11.00 7.81 9.53
CA ALA A 22 11.40 6.91 10.62
C ALA A 22 10.59 7.22 11.89
N ALA A 23 10.61 6.32 12.87
CA ALA A 23 10.10 6.61 14.20
C ALA A 23 10.91 7.74 14.86
N GLN A 24 10.28 8.60 15.63
CA GLN A 24 10.97 9.70 16.37
C GLN A 24 12.04 9.16 17.33
N SER A 25 11.82 7.97 17.87
CA SER A 25 12.79 7.26 18.71
C SER A 25 13.91 6.57 17.92
N ASN A 26 13.86 6.55 16.59
CA ASN A 26 14.68 5.72 15.71
C ASN A 26 14.56 4.21 15.97
N ALA A 27 13.59 3.78 16.78
CA ALA A 27 13.36 2.36 17.04
C ALA A 27 12.75 1.68 15.82
N THR A 28 13.17 0.44 15.58
CA THR A 28 12.66 -0.38 14.48
C THR A 28 12.18 -1.74 15.00
N VAL A 29 11.33 -2.40 14.21
CA VAL A 29 10.90 -3.78 14.40
C VAL A 29 11.38 -4.58 13.20
N PRO A 30 12.07 -5.73 13.41
CA PRO A 30 12.50 -6.57 12.30
C PRO A 30 11.29 -7.23 11.63
N VAL A 31 11.35 -7.35 10.32
CA VAL A 31 10.43 -8.13 9.49
C VAL A 31 11.16 -9.36 9.00
N SER A 32 10.62 -10.53 9.27
CA SER A 32 11.22 -11.81 8.89
C SER A 32 10.34 -12.58 7.91
N ASN A 33 10.97 -13.35 7.03
CA ASN A 33 10.28 -14.32 6.20
C ASN A 33 9.79 -15.48 7.08
N PRO A 34 8.48 -15.73 7.21
CA PRO A 34 7.96 -16.77 8.09
C PRO A 34 8.30 -18.20 7.64
N ALA A 35 8.68 -18.42 6.37
CA ALA A 35 9.06 -19.71 5.86
C ALA A 35 10.52 -20.08 6.18
N THR A 36 11.42 -19.07 6.24
CA THR A 36 12.86 -19.30 6.46
C THR A 36 13.36 -18.79 7.80
N GLY A 37 12.63 -17.86 8.44
CA GLY A 37 13.06 -17.15 9.66
C GLY A 37 14.11 -16.05 9.40
N GLU A 38 14.52 -15.84 8.16
CA GLU A 38 15.51 -14.81 7.82
C GLU A 38 14.90 -13.41 7.93
N GLU A 39 15.66 -12.46 8.48
CA GLU A 39 15.30 -11.05 8.48
C GLU A 39 15.41 -10.49 7.06
N ILE A 40 14.33 -9.89 6.58
CA ILE A 40 14.21 -9.32 5.22
C ILE A 40 14.31 -7.80 5.22
N GLY A 41 14.07 -7.16 6.37
CA GLY A 41 14.13 -5.72 6.54
C GLY A 41 13.58 -5.29 7.90
N THR A 42 13.35 -3.99 8.06
CA THR A 42 12.82 -3.41 9.29
C THR A 42 11.68 -2.44 8.98
N ILE A 43 10.79 -2.24 9.94
CA ILE A 43 9.78 -1.17 9.92
C ILE A 43 9.96 -0.25 11.12
N PRO A 44 9.56 1.03 11.06
CA PRO A 44 9.64 1.95 12.19
C PRO A 44 8.72 1.49 13.33
N ASN A 45 9.23 1.44 14.55
CA ASN A 45 8.42 1.20 15.75
C ASN A 45 7.83 2.52 16.25
N MET A 46 6.72 2.92 15.62
CA MET A 46 6.03 4.17 15.90
C MET A 46 5.07 4.05 17.08
N GLY A 47 4.99 5.12 17.88
CA GLY A 47 4.11 5.21 19.04
C GLY A 47 2.81 5.99 18.78
N ALA A 48 2.14 6.34 19.87
CA ALA A 48 0.86 7.06 19.82
C ALA A 48 0.98 8.47 19.21
N ALA A 49 2.11 9.13 19.37
CA ALA A 49 2.32 10.47 18.80
C ALA A 49 2.33 10.46 17.28
N GLU A 50 3.08 9.52 16.68
CA GLU A 50 3.14 9.35 15.22
C GLU A 50 1.82 8.82 14.66
N ALA A 51 1.13 7.95 15.39
CA ALA A 51 -0.20 7.50 15.00
C ALA A 51 -1.20 8.68 14.97
N THR A 52 -1.16 9.57 15.95
CA THR A 52 -1.97 10.80 15.98
C THR A 52 -1.63 11.69 14.78
N GLN A 53 -0.35 11.92 14.52
CA GLN A 53 0.10 12.70 13.35
C GLN A 53 -0.43 12.12 12.03
N ALA A 54 -0.40 10.80 11.87
CA ALA A 54 -0.92 10.15 10.68
C ALA A 54 -2.44 10.33 10.52
N VAL A 55 -3.19 10.21 11.62
CA VAL A 55 -4.65 10.44 11.63
C VAL A 55 -5.00 11.89 11.29
N GLU A 56 -4.28 12.86 11.86
CA GLU A 56 -4.49 14.29 11.58
C GLU A 56 -4.18 14.63 10.12
N ALA A 57 -3.10 14.07 9.57
CA ALA A 57 -2.75 14.22 8.16
C ALA A 57 -3.86 13.65 7.24
N ALA A 58 -4.34 12.45 7.55
CA ALA A 58 -5.43 11.82 6.81
C ALA A 58 -6.75 12.61 6.92
N TYR A 59 -7.08 13.14 8.11
CA TYR A 59 -8.26 13.97 8.31
C TYR A 59 -8.19 15.28 7.52
N THR A 60 -7.02 15.90 7.47
CA THR A 60 -6.78 17.11 6.67
C THR A 60 -6.94 16.82 5.18
N ALA A 61 -6.32 15.75 4.68
CA ALA A 61 -6.42 15.34 3.28
C ALA A 61 -7.86 14.96 2.88
N LEU A 62 -8.65 14.40 3.80
CA LEU A 62 -10.05 14.06 3.56
C LEU A 62 -10.88 15.27 3.12
N GLN A 63 -10.57 16.49 3.56
CA GLN A 63 -11.36 17.67 3.22
C GLN A 63 -11.29 17.98 1.71
N SER A 64 -10.09 17.93 1.13
CA SER A 64 -9.91 18.10 -0.31
C SER A 64 -10.44 16.90 -1.10
N TRP A 65 -10.21 15.69 -0.61
CA TRP A 65 -10.68 14.45 -1.24
C TRP A 65 -12.20 14.38 -1.37
N LYS A 66 -12.94 14.70 -0.30
CA LYS A 66 -14.41 14.68 -0.32
C LYS A 66 -15.04 15.76 -1.18
N ALA A 67 -14.30 16.86 -1.44
CA ALA A 67 -14.76 17.93 -2.31
C ALA A 67 -14.66 17.58 -3.82
N LEU A 68 -13.88 16.54 -4.16
CA LEU A 68 -13.81 16.04 -5.54
C LEU A 68 -15.13 15.39 -5.96
N THR A 69 -15.44 15.47 -7.26
CA THR A 69 -16.55 14.69 -7.85
C THR A 69 -16.25 13.18 -7.75
N ALA A 70 -17.28 12.35 -7.83
CA ALA A 70 -17.11 10.89 -7.85
C ALA A 70 -16.23 10.45 -9.03
N GLN A 71 -16.37 11.11 -10.19
CA GLN A 71 -15.57 10.84 -11.38
C GLN A 71 -14.09 11.15 -11.13
N ASN A 72 -13.76 12.33 -10.60
CA ASN A 72 -12.36 12.70 -10.33
C ASN A 72 -11.70 11.74 -9.33
N ARG A 73 -12.43 11.29 -8.29
CA ARG A 73 -11.92 10.28 -7.37
C ARG A 73 -11.69 8.94 -8.06
N ALA A 74 -12.61 8.53 -8.94
CA ALA A 74 -12.47 7.29 -9.72
C ALA A 74 -11.25 7.34 -10.64
N ASP A 75 -11.02 8.46 -11.31
CA ASP A 75 -9.88 8.64 -12.23
C ASP A 75 -8.54 8.51 -11.48
N ILE A 76 -8.44 9.08 -10.27
CA ILE A 76 -7.25 8.95 -9.42
C ILE A 76 -7.03 7.48 -9.01
N LEU A 77 -8.09 6.78 -8.59
CA LEU A 77 -8.00 5.37 -8.20
C LEU A 77 -7.66 4.46 -9.39
N LEU A 78 -8.16 4.77 -10.59
CA LEU A 78 -7.80 4.03 -11.80
C LEU A 78 -6.34 4.24 -12.20
N ALA A 79 -5.82 5.47 -12.06
CA ALA A 79 -4.42 5.75 -12.29
C ALA A 79 -3.52 4.97 -11.30
N TRP A 80 -3.88 4.94 -10.02
CA TRP A 80 -3.19 4.12 -9.02
C TRP A 80 -3.28 2.63 -9.35
N HIS A 81 -4.46 2.13 -9.71
CA HIS A 81 -4.65 0.74 -10.13
C HIS A 81 -3.72 0.35 -11.28
N LYS A 82 -3.58 1.24 -12.29
CA LYS A 82 -2.66 1.00 -13.40
C LYS A 82 -1.22 0.83 -12.91
N LEU A 83 -0.75 1.68 -12.00
CA LEU A 83 0.59 1.56 -11.41
C LEU A 83 0.77 0.23 -10.66
N VAL A 84 -0.24 -0.23 -9.92
CA VAL A 84 -0.20 -1.55 -9.25
C VAL A 84 -0.06 -2.68 -10.27
N LEU A 85 -0.77 -2.60 -11.41
CA LEU A 85 -0.65 -3.60 -12.47
C LEU A 85 0.73 -3.57 -13.15
N ASP A 86 1.24 -2.39 -13.43
CA ASP A 86 2.55 -2.20 -14.06
C ASP A 86 3.70 -2.77 -13.19
N HIS A 87 3.50 -2.83 -11.86
CA HIS A 87 4.47 -3.33 -10.88
C HIS A 87 4.07 -4.66 -10.22
N THR A 88 3.16 -5.41 -10.82
CA THR A 88 2.59 -6.63 -10.22
C THR A 88 3.65 -7.65 -9.81
N ASP A 89 4.66 -7.90 -10.64
CA ASP A 89 5.68 -8.91 -10.35
C ASP A 89 6.58 -8.50 -9.17
N GLU A 90 6.93 -7.23 -9.04
CA GLU A 90 7.71 -6.71 -7.90
C GLU A 90 6.90 -6.75 -6.59
N LEU A 91 5.66 -6.30 -6.65
CA LEU A 91 4.76 -6.33 -5.49
C LEU A 91 4.46 -7.77 -5.04
N ALA A 92 4.25 -8.69 -5.99
CA ALA A 92 4.07 -10.10 -5.69
C ALA A 92 5.31 -10.70 -5.01
N LEU A 93 6.52 -10.35 -5.46
CA LEU A 93 7.76 -10.80 -4.84
C LEU A 93 7.89 -10.34 -3.39
N ILE A 94 7.59 -9.05 -3.11
CA ILE A 94 7.59 -8.50 -1.75
C ILE A 94 6.61 -9.30 -0.87
N MET A 95 5.37 -9.46 -1.32
CA MET A 95 4.32 -10.18 -0.57
C MET A 95 4.69 -11.65 -0.29
N ILE A 96 5.27 -12.35 -1.27
CA ILE A 96 5.71 -13.73 -1.11
C ILE A 96 6.75 -13.86 0.00
N ILE A 97 7.74 -12.97 -0.03
CA ILE A 97 8.84 -13.01 0.93
C ILE A 97 8.36 -12.62 2.33
N GLU A 98 7.47 -11.62 2.46
CA GLU A 98 6.89 -11.21 3.75
C GLU A 98 5.88 -12.22 4.32
N GLN A 99 5.13 -12.93 3.47
CA GLN A 99 4.09 -13.86 3.92
C GLN A 99 4.50 -15.33 3.87
N GLY A 100 5.61 -15.66 3.24
CA GLY A 100 6.09 -17.04 3.07
C GLY A 100 5.18 -17.92 2.20
N LYS A 101 4.38 -17.34 1.30
CA LYS A 101 3.41 -18.03 0.46
C LYS A 101 3.94 -18.34 -0.95
N PRO A 102 3.39 -19.37 -1.63
CA PRO A 102 3.76 -19.67 -3.01
C PRO A 102 3.36 -18.57 -4.01
N LEU A 103 4.20 -18.30 -5.01
CA LEU A 103 4.01 -17.29 -6.07
C LEU A 103 2.64 -17.38 -6.77
N ALA A 104 2.13 -18.58 -6.97
CA ALA A 104 0.87 -18.83 -7.68
C ALA A 104 -0.34 -18.21 -6.95
N GLU A 105 -0.37 -18.24 -5.61
CA GLU A 105 -1.46 -17.67 -4.81
C GLU A 105 -1.47 -16.15 -4.86
N GLU A 106 -0.31 -15.51 -4.85
CA GLU A 106 -0.20 -14.05 -4.84
C GLU A 106 -0.59 -13.43 -6.19
N LYS A 107 -0.26 -14.07 -7.31
CA LYS A 107 -0.73 -13.63 -8.64
C LYS A 107 -2.26 -13.67 -8.75
N VAL A 108 -2.92 -14.65 -8.12
CA VAL A 108 -4.39 -14.71 -8.04
C VAL A 108 -4.96 -13.56 -7.22
N ARG A 109 -4.31 -13.15 -6.11
CA ARG A 109 -4.74 -11.99 -5.31
C ARG A 109 -4.67 -10.68 -6.09
N PHE A 110 -3.61 -10.45 -6.87
CA PHE A 110 -3.53 -9.27 -7.75
C PHE A 110 -4.61 -9.30 -8.83
N ALA A 111 -4.94 -10.46 -9.39
CA ALA A 111 -6.04 -10.60 -10.33
C ALA A 111 -7.40 -10.28 -9.67
N MET A 112 -7.63 -10.68 -8.41
CA MET A 112 -8.83 -10.32 -7.65
C MET A 112 -8.91 -8.81 -7.37
N LEU A 113 -7.80 -8.15 -7.03
CA LEU A 113 -7.73 -6.70 -6.90
C LEU A 113 -8.11 -6.00 -8.22
N HIS A 114 -7.65 -6.52 -9.36
CA HIS A 114 -8.04 -6.03 -10.68
C HIS A 114 -9.57 -6.04 -10.87
N HIS A 115 -10.26 -7.13 -10.49
CA HIS A 115 -11.72 -7.21 -10.58
C HIS A 115 -12.42 -6.23 -9.63
N LEU A 116 -11.87 -6.01 -8.43
CA LEU A 116 -12.41 -5.06 -7.47
C LEU A 116 -12.35 -3.62 -8.01
N PHE A 117 -11.19 -3.20 -8.53
CA PHE A 117 -10.99 -1.86 -9.08
C PHE A 117 -11.79 -1.62 -10.37
N ASN A 118 -11.92 -2.59 -11.25
CA ASN A 118 -12.76 -2.49 -12.45
C ASN A 118 -14.26 -2.37 -12.13
N GLY A 119 -14.69 -2.83 -10.96
CA GLY A 119 -16.07 -2.68 -10.48
C GLY A 119 -16.37 -1.30 -9.87
N LEU A 120 -15.36 -0.55 -9.40
CA LEU A 120 -15.55 0.73 -8.71
C LEU A 120 -16.16 1.83 -9.58
N PRO A 121 -15.72 2.10 -10.83
CA PRO A 121 -16.31 3.13 -11.67
C PRO A 121 -17.79 2.85 -12.02
N LYS A 122 -18.13 1.59 -12.25
CA LYS A 122 -19.52 1.17 -12.57
C LYS A 122 -20.44 1.30 -11.37
N LYS A 123 -19.95 1.02 -10.15
CA LYS A 123 -20.72 1.17 -8.90
C LYS A 123 -20.88 2.63 -8.50
N ALA A 124 -19.86 3.47 -8.69
CA ALA A 124 -19.94 4.90 -8.40
C ALA A 124 -21.01 5.59 -9.26
N SER A 125 -21.17 5.20 -10.53
CA SER A 125 -22.21 5.74 -11.42
C SER A 125 -23.63 5.28 -11.04
N VAL A 126 -23.79 4.09 -10.46
CA VAL A 126 -25.09 3.56 -10.02
C VAL A 126 -25.59 4.24 -8.73
N PHE A 127 -24.70 4.62 -7.82
CA PHE A 127 -25.06 5.35 -6.60
C PHE A 127 -25.39 6.83 -6.82
N MET A 128 -25.08 7.39 -7.99
CA MET A 128 -25.43 8.78 -8.32
C MET A 128 -26.83 8.94 -8.95
N VAL A 129 -27.55 7.87 -9.20
CA VAL A 129 -28.90 7.88 -9.81
C VAL A 129 -30.01 7.63 -8.77
N MET A 130 -29.65 7.43 -7.51
CA MET A 130 -30.59 7.37 -6.39
C MET A 130 -30.38 8.56 -5.45
#